data_eacac7dcdb89d7f0cfc8cff399f9d74b
#
_entry.id   eacac7dcdb89d7f0cfc8cff399f9d74b
#
_cell.length_a   1.000
_cell.length_b   1.000
_cell.length_c   1.000
_cell.angle_alpha   90.00
_cell.angle_beta   90.00
_cell.angle_gamma   90.00
#
_symmetry.space_group_name_H-M   'P 1'
#
loop_
_entity.id
_entity.type
_entity.pdbx_description
1 polymer ?
#
loop_
_entity_poly.entity_id
_entity_poly.type
_entity_poly.pdbx_seq_one_letter_code
_entity_poly.pdbx_strand_id
1 'polypeptide(L)'
;MRNLDNLCMNCFEELTEGSVCPNCGYDNDTQVSFVYLQPKTVLNNRYAIGALLSHESDAATYMAYDTQIGQVVCVREFLPKGIATRLEGSVEVHIREKFKSSYDKLKESFIKLWTTISELKNLSAVIPTYDVFELNETAYAVSEYMETITLREFLLRNPDGNILWDQARIMFMPVLTTLEALHANGIIHGGICPDNLVLCRDGKVRLKGFCIAEANTMSSELEFNVNEGYTAVEQYDNNHKMCSATDIYAFSACIFRALVGQNPPSAKSREANDKLMIPNTIAEKIPTYVIRALGGGLQIYPEKRTQDIEAFREQLNASPTVQAAAAQEEEVKKEPKHKKKEEPYDPVVEEKNYRGYPGYDDKPKKNGSKIAIVILVILIIAAVGAGVYVAKNGGFGKKDDNTTQSVATAQYEVPDFVSAGYTQSDIENNGAWNKQFKLTFVSKYSTDVEEGIVFEQSVAPGQKVNEQTEIQLTVSKGVQTETVPNVAGQSLEDATKALEDKGFKVSTVEIYNDGSHEVNTVKESYASAPAAGETVAVGEEIVLQVYGEVQTTTAVEPENDIGTD
;
A
#
# COMPACT_ATOMS: atom_id res chain seq x y z
N MET A 1 -24.00 7.88 -36.05
CA MET A 1 -22.78 8.04 -35.21
C MET A 1 -22.83 9.45 -34.63
N ARG A 2 -22.65 9.61 -33.34
CA ARG A 2 -22.44 10.95 -32.75
C ARG A 2 -21.18 11.56 -33.35
N ASN A 3 -21.19 12.87 -33.62
CA ASN A 3 -19.99 13.56 -34.10
C ASN A 3 -19.05 13.75 -32.91
N LEU A 4 -17.90 13.07 -32.92
CA LEU A 4 -16.89 13.12 -31.86
C LEU A 4 -16.31 14.53 -31.64
N ASP A 5 -16.40 15.41 -32.66
CA ASP A 5 -15.83 16.77 -32.56
C ASP A 5 -16.53 17.65 -31.54
N ASN A 6 -17.82 17.37 -31.30
CA ASN A 6 -18.66 18.14 -30.39
C ASN A 6 -18.86 17.45 -29.03
N LEU A 7 -18.10 16.39 -28.73
CA LEU A 7 -18.23 15.67 -27.45
C LEU A 7 -17.12 16.06 -26.48
N CYS A 8 -17.47 16.12 -25.20
CA CYS A 8 -16.50 16.19 -24.12
C CYS A 8 -15.68 14.91 -24.06
N MET A 9 -14.39 15.00 -24.05
CA MET A 9 -13.49 13.83 -24.03
C MET A 9 -13.40 13.13 -22.66
N ASN A 10 -14.06 13.67 -21.63
CA ASN A 10 -14.14 13.00 -20.33
C ASN A 10 -15.49 12.31 -20.10
N CYS A 11 -16.62 12.96 -20.31
CA CYS A 11 -17.95 12.38 -20.05
C CYS A 11 -18.74 12.02 -21.32
N PHE A 12 -18.27 12.38 -22.51
CA PHE A 12 -18.88 12.17 -23.83
C PHE A 12 -20.30 12.78 -23.99
N GLU A 13 -20.64 13.77 -23.15
CA GLU A 13 -21.79 14.62 -23.36
C GLU A 13 -21.48 15.72 -24.38
N GLU A 14 -22.52 16.26 -25.04
CA GLU A 14 -22.36 17.30 -26.05
C GLU A 14 -21.85 18.61 -25.44
N LEU A 15 -20.82 19.18 -26.06
CA LEU A 15 -20.34 20.52 -25.75
C LEU A 15 -21.25 21.54 -26.40
N THR A 16 -21.73 22.50 -25.61
CA THR A 16 -22.61 23.57 -26.10
C THR A 16 -21.83 24.75 -26.69
N GLU A 17 -20.89 25.32 -25.93
CA GLU A 17 -20.00 26.41 -26.34
C GLU A 17 -18.71 26.35 -25.53
N GLY A 18 -17.54 26.60 -26.19
CA GLY A 18 -16.21 26.63 -25.57
C GLY A 18 -15.60 25.25 -25.35
N SER A 19 -14.43 25.21 -24.68
CA SER A 19 -13.67 23.98 -24.41
C SER A 19 -14.04 23.29 -23.10
N VAL A 20 -14.56 24.03 -22.12
CA VAL A 20 -14.91 23.52 -20.79
C VAL A 20 -16.29 22.90 -20.81
N CYS A 21 -16.39 21.63 -20.47
CA CYS A 21 -17.64 20.89 -20.43
C CYS A 21 -18.55 21.37 -19.29
N PRO A 22 -19.80 21.79 -19.58
CA PRO A 22 -20.72 22.28 -18.55
C PRO A 22 -21.21 21.17 -17.61
N ASN A 23 -21.12 19.89 -18.04
CA ASN A 23 -21.59 18.75 -17.27
C ASN A 23 -20.54 18.25 -16.25
N CYS A 24 -19.26 18.15 -16.65
CA CYS A 24 -18.23 17.55 -15.80
C CYS A 24 -17.04 18.48 -15.50
N GLY A 25 -17.01 19.69 -16.06
CA GLY A 25 -15.96 20.68 -15.82
C GLY A 25 -14.62 20.39 -16.55
N TYR A 26 -14.54 19.30 -17.34
CA TYR A 26 -13.32 18.96 -18.07
C TYR A 26 -13.06 19.97 -19.19
N ASP A 27 -11.80 20.47 -19.25
CA ASP A 27 -11.34 21.33 -20.34
C ASP A 27 -10.77 20.49 -21.47
N ASN A 28 -11.44 20.51 -22.63
CA ASN A 28 -11.10 19.71 -23.79
C ASN A 28 -9.87 20.26 -24.56
N ASP A 29 -9.41 21.45 -24.23
CA ASP A 29 -8.15 22.02 -24.75
C ASP A 29 -6.93 21.58 -23.91
N THR A 30 -7.16 20.78 -22.86
CA THR A 30 -6.08 20.23 -22.03
C THR A 30 -5.12 19.43 -22.90
N GLN A 31 -3.85 19.83 -22.89
CA GLN A 31 -2.79 19.15 -23.63
C GLN A 31 -2.47 17.80 -22.97
N VAL A 32 -2.52 16.73 -23.75
CA VAL A 32 -2.11 15.40 -23.32
C VAL A 32 -0.71 15.10 -23.85
N SER A 33 0.20 14.65 -22.99
CA SER A 33 1.55 14.27 -23.41
C SER A 33 1.48 13.23 -24.55
N PHE A 34 2.35 13.37 -25.53
CA PHE A 34 2.41 12.47 -26.69
C PHE A 34 2.70 11.00 -26.32
N VAL A 35 3.21 10.73 -25.13
CA VAL A 35 3.39 9.36 -24.61
C VAL A 35 2.06 8.62 -24.51
N TYR A 36 0.96 9.34 -24.32
CA TYR A 36 -0.38 8.76 -24.21
C TYR A 36 -1.15 8.88 -25.52
N LEU A 37 -2.19 8.04 -25.66
CA LEU A 37 -3.13 8.18 -26.77
C LEU A 37 -3.80 9.55 -26.71
N GLN A 38 -3.79 10.24 -27.85
CA GLN A 38 -4.44 11.54 -27.94
C GLN A 38 -5.97 11.39 -27.95
N PRO A 39 -6.72 12.31 -27.33
CA PRO A 39 -8.16 12.34 -27.42
C PRO A 39 -8.64 12.26 -28.87
N LYS A 40 -9.78 11.60 -29.10
CA LYS A 40 -10.39 11.30 -30.41
C LYS A 40 -9.64 10.24 -31.25
N THR A 41 -8.52 9.68 -30.79
CA THR A 41 -7.92 8.49 -31.42
C THR A 41 -8.93 7.35 -31.41
N VAL A 42 -9.13 6.67 -32.54
CA VAL A 42 -10.09 5.55 -32.65
C VAL A 42 -9.33 4.23 -32.74
N LEU A 43 -9.49 3.38 -31.72
CA LEU A 43 -8.93 2.05 -31.68
C LEU A 43 -9.92 1.02 -32.25
N ASN A 44 -9.41 0.05 -33.01
CA ASN A 44 -10.16 -1.07 -33.58
C ASN A 44 -11.44 -0.63 -34.32
N ASN A 45 -11.44 0.55 -34.96
CA ASN A 45 -12.60 1.17 -35.61
C ASN A 45 -13.86 1.25 -34.71
N ARG A 46 -13.71 1.24 -33.40
CA ARG A 46 -14.80 1.15 -32.44
C ARG A 46 -14.65 2.08 -31.25
N TYR A 47 -13.50 2.10 -30.59
CA TYR A 47 -13.30 2.80 -29.33
C TYR A 47 -12.66 4.16 -29.55
N ALA A 48 -13.41 5.23 -29.40
CA ALA A 48 -12.89 6.59 -29.45
C ALA A 48 -12.31 6.98 -28.08
N ILE A 49 -11.02 7.25 -28.02
CA ILE A 49 -10.28 7.59 -26.81
C ILE A 49 -10.63 8.99 -26.35
N GLY A 50 -10.82 9.15 -25.06
CA GLY A 50 -11.04 10.40 -24.36
C GLY A 50 -9.89 10.75 -23.40
N ALA A 51 -10.26 11.25 -22.22
CA ALA A 51 -9.31 11.67 -21.19
C ALA A 51 -8.50 10.50 -20.62
N LEU A 52 -7.23 10.75 -20.32
CA LEU A 52 -6.39 9.86 -19.50
C LEU A 52 -6.91 9.87 -18.07
N LEU A 53 -7.19 8.70 -17.50
CA LEU A 53 -7.65 8.54 -16.13
C LEU A 53 -6.51 8.25 -15.16
N SER A 54 -5.58 7.38 -15.57
CA SER A 54 -4.43 6.98 -14.74
C SER A 54 -3.33 6.35 -15.57
N HIS A 55 -2.12 6.29 -15.01
CA HIS A 55 -1.01 5.53 -15.54
C HIS A 55 -0.28 4.84 -14.39
N GLU A 56 -0.57 3.57 -14.20
CA GLU A 56 0.11 2.68 -13.26
C GLU A 56 1.41 2.15 -13.87
N SER A 57 2.14 1.32 -13.12
CA SER A 57 3.46 0.82 -13.54
C SER A 57 3.42 -0.01 -14.83
N ASP A 58 2.33 -0.74 -15.10
CA ASP A 58 2.18 -1.62 -16.27
C ASP A 58 1.32 -1.03 -17.40
N ALA A 59 0.40 -0.09 -17.09
CA ALA A 59 -0.61 0.31 -18.07
C ALA A 59 -1.17 1.71 -17.85
N ALA A 60 -1.59 2.36 -18.94
CA ALA A 60 -2.36 3.60 -18.93
C ALA A 60 -3.86 3.29 -19.12
N THR A 61 -4.73 4.00 -18.41
CA THR A 61 -6.19 3.83 -18.48
C THR A 61 -6.84 5.11 -18.97
N TYR A 62 -7.74 4.98 -19.94
CA TYR A 62 -8.44 6.09 -20.58
C TYR A 62 -9.94 5.96 -20.45
N MET A 63 -10.63 7.08 -20.37
CA MET A 63 -12.02 7.17 -20.78
C MET A 63 -12.11 6.87 -22.27
N ALA A 64 -13.15 6.18 -22.70
CA ALA A 64 -13.41 5.97 -24.12
C ALA A 64 -14.91 5.85 -24.40
N TYR A 65 -15.29 6.06 -25.66
CA TYR A 65 -16.63 5.90 -26.15
C TYR A 65 -16.71 4.76 -27.15
N ASP A 66 -17.53 3.75 -26.85
CA ASP A 66 -17.81 2.66 -27.77
C ASP A 66 -18.83 3.13 -28.82
N THR A 67 -18.38 3.39 -30.02
CA THR A 67 -19.19 3.92 -31.12
C THR A 67 -20.21 2.94 -31.67
N GLN A 68 -20.07 1.63 -31.41
CA GLN A 68 -21.02 0.62 -31.87
C GLN A 68 -22.23 0.50 -30.97
N ILE A 69 -22.03 0.54 -29.64
CA ILE A 69 -23.13 0.41 -28.67
C ILE A 69 -23.55 1.74 -28.06
N GLY A 70 -22.79 2.82 -28.31
CA GLY A 70 -23.13 4.16 -27.84
C GLY A 70 -22.95 4.35 -26.34
N GLN A 71 -21.99 3.70 -25.72
CA GLN A 71 -21.74 3.74 -24.27
C GLN A 71 -20.31 4.19 -23.94
N VAL A 72 -20.16 4.79 -22.78
CA VAL A 72 -18.84 5.12 -22.20
C VAL A 72 -18.23 3.85 -21.63
N VAL A 73 -16.95 3.65 -21.89
CA VAL A 73 -16.15 2.49 -21.44
C VAL A 73 -14.79 2.97 -20.94
N CYS A 74 -14.06 2.11 -20.24
CA CYS A 74 -12.65 2.30 -19.91
C CYS A 74 -11.79 1.46 -20.85
N VAL A 75 -10.76 2.06 -21.41
CA VAL A 75 -9.72 1.36 -22.18
C VAL A 75 -8.43 1.39 -21.40
N ARG A 76 -7.91 0.20 -21.06
CA ARG A 76 -6.62 0.03 -20.43
C ARG A 76 -5.61 -0.43 -21.47
N GLU A 77 -4.54 0.31 -21.65
CA GLU A 77 -3.46 0.08 -22.59
C GLU A 77 -2.24 -0.45 -21.85
N PHE A 78 -1.65 -1.54 -22.31
CA PHE A 78 -0.36 -2.01 -21.81
C PHE A 78 0.75 -1.05 -22.22
N LEU A 79 1.16 -0.19 -21.28
CA LEU A 79 2.18 0.85 -21.50
C LEU A 79 3.12 0.91 -20.28
N PRO A 80 4.01 -0.09 -20.10
CA PRO A 80 4.82 -0.18 -18.90
C PRO A 80 5.83 0.96 -18.81
N LYS A 81 5.79 1.67 -17.67
CA LYS A 81 6.65 2.82 -17.38
C LYS A 81 8.13 2.46 -17.50
N GLY A 82 8.93 3.32 -18.12
CA GLY A 82 10.36 3.14 -18.25
C GLY A 82 10.79 2.08 -19.29
N ILE A 83 9.88 1.22 -19.76
CA ILE A 83 10.13 0.16 -20.75
C ILE A 83 9.62 0.58 -22.13
N ALA A 84 8.40 1.09 -22.21
CA ALA A 84 7.72 1.48 -23.43
C ALA A 84 7.34 2.98 -23.39
N THR A 85 7.23 3.59 -24.57
CA THR A 85 6.86 4.99 -24.76
C THR A 85 6.20 5.16 -26.13
N ARG A 86 5.86 6.39 -26.51
CA ARG A 86 5.48 6.74 -27.90
C ARG A 86 6.44 7.80 -28.44
N LEU A 87 6.55 7.81 -29.75
CA LEU A 87 7.18 8.91 -30.48
C LEU A 87 6.12 9.94 -30.83
N GLU A 88 6.50 11.19 -30.89
CA GLU A 88 5.58 12.28 -31.27
C GLU A 88 4.93 12.01 -32.62
N GLY A 89 3.59 12.17 -32.70
CA GLY A 89 2.80 11.91 -33.89
C GLY A 89 2.53 10.43 -34.20
N SER A 90 3.07 9.50 -33.41
CA SER A 90 2.81 8.05 -33.57
C SER A 90 1.72 7.57 -32.60
N VAL A 91 0.88 6.65 -33.06
CA VAL A 91 -0.02 5.86 -32.22
C VAL A 91 0.61 4.57 -31.75
N GLU A 92 1.68 4.12 -32.42
CA GLU A 92 2.38 2.88 -32.11
C GLU A 92 3.27 3.07 -30.86
N VAL A 93 3.32 2.04 -30.04
CA VAL A 93 4.19 2.00 -28.86
C VAL A 93 5.61 1.66 -29.32
N HIS A 94 6.56 2.48 -28.89
CA HIS A 94 7.98 2.29 -29.10
C HIS A 94 8.61 1.62 -27.89
N ILE A 95 9.23 0.45 -28.10
CA ILE A 95 9.89 -0.32 -27.05
C ILE A 95 11.39 -0.05 -27.11
N ARG A 96 11.99 0.33 -25.98
CA ARG A 96 13.45 0.47 -25.89
C ARG A 96 14.11 -0.87 -26.15
N GLU A 97 15.09 -0.92 -27.07
CA GLU A 97 15.69 -2.15 -27.59
C GLU A 97 16.13 -3.14 -26.50
N LYS A 98 16.72 -2.62 -25.42
CA LYS A 98 17.17 -3.45 -24.30
C LYS A 98 16.05 -4.21 -23.57
N PHE A 99 14.80 -3.78 -23.72
CA PHE A 99 13.64 -4.37 -23.04
C PHE A 99 12.73 -5.19 -23.98
N LYS A 100 13.05 -5.32 -25.25
CA LYS A 100 12.17 -5.94 -26.23
C LYS A 100 11.76 -7.37 -25.82
N SER A 101 12.70 -8.18 -25.38
CA SER A 101 12.43 -9.57 -24.95
C SER A 101 11.59 -9.67 -23.66
N SER A 102 11.77 -8.74 -22.71
CA SER A 102 10.94 -8.68 -21.50
C SER A 102 9.57 -8.10 -21.77
N TYR A 103 9.49 -7.08 -22.65
CA TYR A 103 8.23 -6.47 -23.04
C TYR A 103 7.22 -7.48 -23.62
N ASP A 104 7.67 -8.35 -24.54
CA ASP A 104 6.80 -9.35 -25.14
C ASP A 104 6.20 -10.30 -24.08
N LYS A 105 6.99 -10.75 -23.11
CA LYS A 105 6.53 -11.60 -22.00
C LYS A 105 5.55 -10.87 -21.09
N LEU A 106 5.84 -9.63 -20.75
CA LEU A 106 4.96 -8.80 -19.92
C LEU A 106 3.63 -8.50 -20.63
N LYS A 107 3.67 -8.28 -21.96
CA LYS A 107 2.48 -8.12 -22.81
C LYS A 107 1.64 -9.41 -22.83
N GLU A 108 2.27 -10.57 -22.96
CA GLU A 108 1.57 -11.87 -22.84
C GLU A 108 0.90 -12.03 -21.46
N SER A 109 1.59 -11.64 -20.37
CA SER A 109 1.01 -11.65 -19.02
C SER A 109 -0.24 -10.74 -18.94
N PHE A 110 -0.18 -9.55 -19.55
CA PHE A 110 -1.30 -8.62 -19.62
C PHE A 110 -2.49 -9.20 -20.41
N ILE A 111 -2.24 -9.72 -21.60
CA ILE A 111 -3.29 -10.33 -22.43
C ILE A 111 -3.93 -11.51 -21.70
N LYS A 112 -3.13 -12.39 -21.12
CA LYS A 112 -3.61 -13.53 -20.35
C LYS A 112 -4.48 -13.10 -19.17
N LEU A 113 -4.03 -12.14 -18.38
CA LEU A 113 -4.78 -11.61 -17.22
C LEU A 113 -6.17 -11.13 -17.64
N TRP A 114 -6.21 -10.22 -18.63
CA TRP A 114 -7.46 -9.58 -19.03
C TRP A 114 -8.39 -10.50 -19.80
N THR A 115 -7.85 -11.44 -20.59
CA THR A 115 -8.63 -12.49 -21.24
C THR A 115 -9.29 -13.38 -20.19
N THR A 116 -8.53 -13.86 -19.19
CA THR A 116 -9.08 -14.66 -18.11
C THR A 116 -10.16 -13.91 -17.33
N ILE A 117 -9.95 -12.62 -16.99
CA ILE A 117 -10.98 -11.80 -16.35
C ILE A 117 -12.24 -11.67 -17.21
N SER A 118 -12.10 -11.51 -18.54
CA SER A 118 -13.24 -11.38 -19.46
C SER A 118 -14.07 -12.66 -19.57
N GLU A 119 -13.47 -13.81 -19.35
CA GLU A 119 -14.13 -15.13 -19.37
C GLU A 119 -14.88 -15.43 -18.06
N LEU A 120 -14.47 -14.81 -16.93
CA LEU A 120 -15.08 -14.99 -15.62
C LEU A 120 -16.39 -14.17 -15.50
N LYS A 121 -17.44 -14.70 -16.11
CA LYS A 121 -18.77 -14.08 -16.09
C LYS A 121 -19.46 -14.25 -14.74
N ASN A 122 -20.32 -13.27 -14.38
CA ASN A 122 -21.13 -13.28 -13.15
C ASN A 122 -20.37 -13.09 -11.83
N LEU A 123 -19.16 -12.56 -11.84
CA LEU A 123 -18.47 -12.11 -10.64
C LEU A 123 -18.99 -10.73 -10.22
N SER A 124 -19.71 -10.66 -9.09
CA SER A 124 -20.37 -9.43 -8.64
C SER A 124 -19.39 -8.34 -8.20
N ALA A 125 -18.18 -8.70 -7.84
CA ALA A 125 -17.16 -7.79 -7.34
C ALA A 125 -15.99 -7.56 -8.32
N VAL A 126 -16.19 -7.81 -9.62
CA VAL A 126 -15.27 -7.40 -10.70
C VAL A 126 -16.03 -6.48 -11.66
N ILE A 127 -15.36 -5.46 -12.18
CA ILE A 127 -15.88 -4.63 -13.26
C ILE A 127 -15.83 -5.45 -14.56
N PRO A 128 -16.95 -5.63 -15.30
CA PRO A 128 -16.98 -6.45 -16.49
C PRO A 128 -15.97 -5.98 -17.54
N THR A 129 -15.20 -6.93 -18.09
CA THR A 129 -14.32 -6.71 -19.25
C THR A 129 -15.01 -7.22 -20.50
N TYR A 130 -15.09 -6.38 -21.54
CA TYR A 130 -15.86 -6.65 -22.75
C TYR A 130 -15.01 -7.14 -23.92
N ASP A 131 -13.77 -6.62 -24.03
CA ASP A 131 -12.90 -6.88 -25.18
C ASP A 131 -11.44 -6.86 -24.75
N VAL A 132 -10.62 -7.69 -25.41
CA VAL A 132 -9.15 -7.70 -25.26
C VAL A 132 -8.57 -7.89 -26.65
N PHE A 133 -7.70 -6.99 -27.11
CA PHE A 133 -7.13 -7.04 -28.45
C PHE A 133 -5.72 -6.45 -28.50
N GLU A 134 -4.96 -6.84 -29.53
CA GLU A 134 -3.65 -6.28 -29.84
C GLU A 134 -3.76 -5.28 -30.99
N LEU A 135 -3.12 -4.13 -30.85
CA LEU A 135 -3.00 -3.08 -31.87
C LEU A 135 -1.83 -2.16 -31.48
N ASN A 136 -1.24 -1.43 -32.43
CA ASN A 136 -0.21 -0.42 -32.19
C ASN A 136 1.00 -0.96 -31.39
N GLU A 137 1.47 -2.16 -31.66
CA GLU A 137 2.57 -2.86 -30.99
C GLU A 137 2.32 -3.11 -29.48
N THR A 138 1.08 -2.98 -29.02
CA THR A 138 0.68 -3.21 -27.64
C THR A 138 -0.64 -3.98 -27.54
N ALA A 139 -1.19 -4.08 -26.32
CA ALA A 139 -2.46 -4.73 -26.03
C ALA A 139 -3.40 -3.81 -25.26
N TYR A 140 -4.68 -4.01 -25.46
CA TYR A 140 -5.75 -3.22 -24.87
C TYR A 140 -6.77 -4.14 -24.19
N ALA A 141 -7.30 -3.70 -23.06
CA ALA A 141 -8.46 -4.30 -22.41
C ALA A 141 -9.56 -3.24 -22.28
N VAL A 142 -10.79 -3.60 -22.63
CA VAL A 142 -11.95 -2.69 -22.56
C VAL A 142 -12.89 -3.19 -21.49
N SER A 143 -13.19 -2.34 -20.53
CA SER A 143 -14.11 -2.64 -19.43
C SER A 143 -15.24 -1.63 -19.31
N GLU A 144 -16.27 -2.02 -18.58
CA GLU A 144 -17.38 -1.12 -18.24
C GLU A 144 -16.86 0.11 -17.52
N TYR A 145 -17.38 1.28 -17.90
CA TYR A 145 -17.21 2.48 -17.09
C TYR A 145 -18.29 2.52 -16.01
N MET A 146 -17.85 2.66 -14.76
CA MET A 146 -18.74 2.79 -13.61
C MET A 146 -18.31 3.99 -12.77
N GLU A 147 -19.27 4.84 -12.42
CA GLU A 147 -19.04 5.87 -11.42
C GLU A 147 -18.87 5.22 -10.05
N THR A 148 -17.76 5.48 -9.43
CA THR A 148 -17.38 4.85 -8.15
C THR A 148 -16.74 5.86 -7.21
N ILE A 149 -16.80 5.54 -5.90
CA ILE A 149 -15.93 6.14 -4.90
C ILE A 149 -15.06 5.05 -4.29
N THR A 150 -13.85 5.38 -3.91
CA THR A 150 -12.95 4.41 -3.27
C THR A 150 -13.43 4.09 -1.84
N LEU A 151 -13.05 2.91 -1.33
CA LEU A 151 -13.29 2.59 0.09
C LEU A 151 -12.63 3.63 1.01
N ARG A 152 -11.45 4.15 0.62
CA ARG A 152 -10.78 5.25 1.34
C ARG A 152 -11.70 6.47 1.44
N GLU A 153 -12.22 6.96 0.31
CA GLU A 153 -13.13 8.11 0.29
C GLU A 153 -14.42 7.86 1.07
N PHE A 154 -14.96 6.64 0.96
CA PHE A 154 -16.15 6.25 1.71
C PHE A 154 -15.91 6.31 3.22
N LEU A 155 -14.79 5.75 3.71
CA LEU A 155 -14.45 5.77 5.12
C LEU A 155 -14.13 7.19 5.64
N LEU A 156 -13.51 8.04 4.82
CA LEU A 156 -13.25 9.45 5.18
C LEU A 156 -14.53 10.29 5.29
N ARG A 157 -15.60 9.90 4.59
CA ARG A 157 -16.92 10.58 4.69
C ARG A 157 -17.71 10.13 5.91
N ASN A 158 -17.31 9.03 6.56
CA ASN A 158 -17.93 8.57 7.80
C ASN A 158 -17.35 9.38 8.98
N PRO A 159 -18.20 10.01 9.83
CA PRO A 159 -17.73 10.82 10.96
C PRO A 159 -16.75 10.10 11.90
N ASP A 160 -16.93 8.79 12.10
CA ASP A 160 -16.08 7.98 12.98
C ASP A 160 -14.86 7.40 12.23
N GLY A 161 -14.73 7.62 10.92
CA GLY A 161 -13.66 7.07 10.09
C GLY A 161 -13.64 5.54 9.98
N ASN A 162 -14.62 4.85 10.59
CA ASN A 162 -14.76 3.40 10.60
C ASN A 162 -16.22 2.98 10.40
N ILE A 163 -16.45 1.67 10.23
CA ILE A 163 -17.79 1.06 10.10
C ILE A 163 -17.91 -0.14 11.04
N LEU A 164 -19.14 -0.49 11.40
CA LEU A 164 -19.41 -1.69 12.18
C LEU A 164 -19.26 -2.96 11.35
N TRP A 165 -18.97 -4.10 12.02
CA TRP A 165 -18.80 -5.39 11.33
C TRP A 165 -20.00 -5.80 10.46
N ASP A 166 -21.22 -5.56 10.91
CA ASP A 166 -22.40 -5.92 10.13
C ASP A 166 -22.46 -5.19 8.77
N GLN A 167 -22.06 -3.93 8.73
CA GLN A 167 -21.92 -3.16 7.48
C GLN A 167 -20.74 -3.68 6.65
N ALA A 168 -19.57 -3.85 7.27
CA ALA A 168 -18.36 -4.37 6.62
C ALA A 168 -18.61 -5.76 6.01
N ARG A 169 -19.34 -6.63 6.71
CA ARG A 169 -19.68 -7.97 6.25
C ARG A 169 -20.48 -7.94 4.95
N ILE A 170 -21.51 -7.11 4.86
CA ILE A 170 -22.31 -6.97 3.63
C ILE A 170 -21.45 -6.50 2.46
N MET A 171 -20.50 -5.60 2.71
CA MET A 171 -19.62 -5.03 1.70
C MET A 171 -18.55 -6.03 1.23
N PHE A 172 -17.92 -6.76 2.15
CA PHE A 172 -16.70 -7.51 1.87
C PHE A 172 -16.93 -8.98 1.52
N MET A 173 -18.01 -9.62 1.99
CA MET A 173 -18.25 -11.04 1.70
C MET A 173 -18.40 -11.36 0.20
N PRO A 174 -19.07 -10.52 -0.63
CA PRO A 174 -19.11 -10.73 -2.08
C PRO A 174 -17.73 -10.61 -2.76
N VAL A 175 -16.84 -9.77 -2.21
CA VAL A 175 -15.46 -9.61 -2.72
C VAL A 175 -14.65 -10.88 -2.45
N LEU A 176 -14.78 -11.50 -1.27
CA LEU A 176 -14.14 -12.79 -0.96
C LEU A 176 -14.57 -13.90 -1.91
N THR A 177 -15.86 -14.02 -2.20
CA THR A 177 -16.36 -14.98 -3.19
C THR A 177 -15.75 -14.75 -4.58
N THR A 178 -15.55 -13.49 -4.94
CA THR A 178 -14.90 -13.13 -6.20
C THR A 178 -13.40 -13.46 -6.19
N LEU A 179 -12.69 -13.16 -5.10
CA LEU A 179 -11.26 -13.51 -4.95
C LEU A 179 -11.04 -15.02 -5.01
N GLU A 180 -11.93 -15.82 -4.42
CA GLU A 180 -11.89 -17.28 -4.51
C GLU A 180 -11.94 -17.76 -5.97
N ALA A 181 -12.86 -17.21 -6.76
CA ALA A 181 -12.98 -17.52 -8.18
C ALA A 181 -11.77 -17.06 -9.01
N LEU A 182 -11.19 -15.90 -8.70
CA LEU A 182 -9.96 -15.41 -9.32
C LEU A 182 -8.78 -16.34 -9.03
N HIS A 183 -8.60 -16.72 -7.75
CA HIS A 183 -7.52 -17.63 -7.33
C HIS A 183 -7.64 -19.01 -7.97
N ALA A 184 -8.87 -19.55 -8.09
CA ALA A 184 -9.14 -20.81 -8.79
C ALA A 184 -8.73 -20.75 -10.28
N ASN A 185 -8.68 -19.57 -10.88
CA ASN A 185 -8.22 -19.34 -12.25
C ASN A 185 -6.77 -18.81 -12.33
N GLY A 186 -6.02 -18.90 -11.24
CA GLY A 186 -4.60 -18.54 -11.18
C GLY A 186 -4.32 -17.04 -11.15
N ILE A 187 -5.33 -16.20 -10.87
CA ILE A 187 -5.17 -14.75 -10.75
C ILE A 187 -5.03 -14.38 -9.27
N ILE A 188 -3.87 -13.87 -8.90
CA ILE A 188 -3.63 -13.20 -7.61
C ILE A 188 -3.66 -11.70 -7.88
N HIS A 189 -4.49 -10.95 -7.15
CA HIS A 189 -4.65 -9.52 -7.38
C HIS A 189 -3.36 -8.74 -7.01
N GLY A 190 -2.78 -9.04 -5.86
CA GLY A 190 -1.49 -8.49 -5.38
C GLY A 190 -1.47 -6.99 -5.06
N GLY A 191 -2.53 -6.25 -5.40
CA GLY A 191 -2.63 -4.79 -5.18
C GLY A 191 -3.89 -4.38 -4.43
N ILE A 192 -4.47 -5.23 -3.58
CA ILE A 192 -5.67 -4.91 -2.80
C ILE A 192 -5.33 -3.85 -1.76
N CYS A 193 -6.04 -2.72 -1.83
CA CYS A 193 -5.95 -1.62 -0.86
C CYS A 193 -7.26 -0.82 -0.88
N PRO A 194 -7.49 0.13 0.03
CA PRO A 194 -8.73 0.92 0.05
C PRO A 194 -8.98 1.73 -1.23
N ASP A 195 -7.95 2.06 -2.01
CA ASP A 195 -8.10 2.78 -3.28
C ASP A 195 -8.51 1.84 -4.43
N ASN A 196 -8.24 0.55 -4.30
CA ASN A 196 -8.59 -0.48 -5.28
C ASN A 196 -9.86 -1.28 -4.92
N LEU A 197 -10.50 -0.96 -3.79
CA LEU A 197 -11.84 -1.38 -3.44
C LEU A 197 -12.80 -0.20 -3.69
N VAL A 198 -13.70 -0.33 -4.66
CA VAL A 198 -14.58 0.77 -5.06
C VAL A 198 -16.04 0.45 -4.81
N LEU A 199 -16.76 1.41 -4.27
CA LEU A 199 -18.22 1.36 -4.09
C LEU A 199 -18.89 1.94 -5.33
N CYS A 200 -19.74 1.14 -5.95
CA CYS A 200 -20.49 1.52 -7.13
C CYS A 200 -21.89 2.04 -6.74
N ARG A 201 -22.58 2.71 -7.66
CA ARG A 201 -23.94 3.25 -7.43
C ARG A 201 -24.97 2.17 -7.06
N ASP A 202 -24.73 0.90 -7.42
CA ASP A 202 -25.58 -0.24 -7.05
C ASP A 202 -25.35 -0.74 -5.60
N GLY A 203 -24.54 -0.03 -4.83
CA GLY A 203 -24.20 -0.36 -3.44
C GLY A 203 -23.20 -1.52 -3.26
N LYS A 204 -22.67 -2.07 -4.35
CA LYS A 204 -21.70 -3.17 -4.30
C LYS A 204 -20.28 -2.65 -4.29
N VAL A 205 -19.41 -3.38 -3.58
CA VAL A 205 -17.97 -3.18 -3.63
C VAL A 205 -17.38 -4.02 -4.75
N ARG A 206 -16.51 -3.40 -5.57
CA ARG A 206 -15.79 -4.06 -6.65
C ARG A 206 -14.28 -3.83 -6.53
N LEU A 207 -13.54 -4.79 -7.04
CA LEU A 207 -12.09 -4.72 -7.23
C LEU A 207 -11.78 -3.94 -8.51
N LYS A 208 -10.85 -3.00 -8.41
CA LYS A 208 -10.18 -2.35 -9.55
C LYS A 208 -8.66 -2.41 -9.33
N GLY A 209 -7.87 -1.85 -10.25
CA GLY A 209 -6.42 -1.82 -10.12
C GLY A 209 -5.76 -3.18 -10.39
N PHE A 210 -6.41 -4.03 -11.20
CA PHE A 210 -5.77 -5.23 -11.71
C PHE A 210 -4.57 -4.85 -12.58
N CYS A 211 -3.42 -5.40 -12.27
CA CYS A 211 -2.19 -5.29 -13.05
C CYS A 211 -1.50 -6.65 -13.13
N ILE A 212 -0.54 -6.78 -14.03
CA ILE A 212 0.23 -8.03 -14.12
C ILE A 212 0.99 -8.29 -12.82
N ALA A 213 1.22 -9.55 -12.51
CA ALA A 213 1.88 -9.95 -11.25
C ALA A 213 3.25 -9.29 -11.06
N GLU A 214 3.95 -9.06 -12.15
CA GLU A 214 5.25 -8.42 -12.22
C GLU A 214 5.23 -6.97 -11.73
N ALA A 215 4.11 -6.26 -11.83
CA ALA A 215 3.95 -4.90 -11.33
C ALA A 215 3.77 -4.82 -9.80
N ASN A 216 3.38 -5.93 -9.18
CA ASN A 216 3.11 -6.05 -7.75
C ASN A 216 4.21 -6.77 -6.97
N THR A 217 5.40 -6.90 -7.53
CA THR A 217 6.54 -7.53 -6.89
C THR A 217 7.84 -6.78 -7.20
N MET A 218 8.73 -6.72 -6.23
CA MET A 218 10.05 -6.08 -6.37
C MET A 218 10.98 -6.83 -7.33
N SER A 219 10.64 -8.08 -7.69
CA SER A 219 11.49 -8.95 -8.52
C SER A 219 11.41 -8.70 -10.03
N SER A 220 10.70 -7.67 -10.48
CA SER A 220 10.52 -7.36 -11.89
C SER A 220 11.28 -6.11 -12.34
N GLU A 221 11.29 -5.87 -13.68
CA GLU A 221 11.83 -4.65 -14.28
C GLU A 221 10.84 -3.47 -14.22
N LEU A 222 9.60 -3.72 -13.74
CA LEU A 222 8.57 -2.71 -13.57
C LEU A 222 8.75 -1.95 -12.26
N GLU A 223 8.25 -0.74 -12.24
CA GLU A 223 8.11 0.02 -10.99
C GLU A 223 7.20 -0.75 -10.02
N PHE A 224 7.68 -1.02 -8.82
CA PHE A 224 6.93 -1.79 -7.84
C PHE A 224 5.86 -0.92 -7.16
N ASN A 225 4.59 -1.33 -7.29
CA ASN A 225 3.46 -0.66 -6.65
C ASN A 225 3.39 -1.01 -5.16
N VAL A 226 3.85 -0.12 -4.30
CA VAL A 226 3.77 -0.29 -2.85
C VAL A 226 2.51 0.41 -2.32
N ASN A 227 1.67 -0.36 -1.63
CA ASN A 227 0.54 0.17 -0.86
C ASN A 227 0.86 -0.01 0.62
N GLU A 228 1.30 1.05 1.29
CA GLU A 228 1.79 0.98 2.66
C GLU A 228 0.70 0.48 3.62
N GLY A 229 1.05 -0.49 4.47
CA GLY A 229 0.10 -1.21 5.33
C GLY A 229 -0.64 -2.37 4.65
N TYR A 230 -0.71 -2.41 3.32
CA TYR A 230 -1.47 -3.41 2.54
C TYR A 230 -0.59 -4.35 1.73
N THR A 231 0.61 -3.92 1.35
CA THR A 231 1.60 -4.76 0.63
C THR A 231 2.19 -5.79 1.58
N ALA A 232 2.06 -7.08 1.22
CA ALA A 232 2.55 -8.19 2.01
C ALA A 232 4.08 -8.34 1.91
N VAL A 233 4.71 -8.93 2.94
CA VAL A 233 6.19 -8.99 3.04
C VAL A 233 6.84 -9.73 1.88
N GLU A 234 6.21 -10.79 1.37
CA GLU A 234 6.72 -11.59 0.25
C GLU A 234 6.78 -10.82 -1.08
N GLN A 235 6.05 -9.73 -1.23
CA GLN A 235 6.10 -8.89 -2.43
C GLN A 235 7.40 -8.06 -2.51
N TYR A 236 8.07 -7.86 -1.37
CA TYR A 236 9.39 -7.21 -1.29
C TYR A 236 10.56 -8.19 -1.45
N ASP A 237 10.30 -9.50 -1.60
CA ASP A 237 11.34 -10.52 -1.71
C ASP A 237 11.36 -11.16 -3.09
N ASN A 238 12.56 -11.19 -3.70
CA ASN A 238 12.78 -11.78 -5.01
C ASN A 238 12.63 -13.32 -5.03
N ASN A 239 12.65 -13.97 -3.87
CA ASN A 239 12.61 -15.42 -3.75
C ASN A 239 11.19 -15.98 -3.53
N HIS A 240 10.23 -15.14 -3.19
CA HIS A 240 8.85 -15.55 -2.93
C HIS A 240 7.93 -15.13 -4.06
N LYS A 241 6.98 -15.99 -4.38
CA LYS A 241 5.90 -15.71 -5.33
C LYS A 241 4.64 -15.32 -4.58
N MET A 242 3.90 -14.37 -5.13
CA MET A 242 2.55 -14.06 -4.66
C MET A 242 1.66 -15.30 -4.72
N CYS A 243 0.80 -15.46 -3.74
CA CYS A 243 -0.14 -16.57 -3.61
C CYS A 243 -1.45 -16.08 -2.98
N SER A 244 -2.41 -16.98 -2.76
CA SER A 244 -3.69 -16.62 -2.11
C SER A 244 -3.50 -15.92 -0.78
N ALA A 245 -2.50 -16.31 0.01
CA ALA A 245 -2.19 -15.68 1.29
C ALA A 245 -1.72 -14.20 1.14
N THR A 246 -1.20 -13.80 -0.03
CA THR A 246 -0.85 -12.40 -0.32
C THR A 246 -2.10 -11.52 -0.36
N ASP A 247 -3.13 -11.95 -1.09
CA ASP A 247 -4.41 -11.22 -1.16
C ASP A 247 -5.17 -11.27 0.18
N ILE A 248 -5.06 -12.37 0.92
CA ILE A 248 -5.65 -12.49 2.27
C ILE A 248 -5.04 -11.46 3.22
N TYR A 249 -3.71 -11.24 3.17
CA TYR A 249 -3.07 -10.19 3.97
C TYR A 249 -3.63 -8.81 3.62
N ALA A 250 -3.58 -8.44 2.36
CA ALA A 250 -4.03 -7.14 1.86
C ALA A 250 -5.52 -6.89 2.14
N PHE A 251 -6.36 -7.92 1.95
CA PHE A 251 -7.79 -7.82 2.22
C PHE A 251 -8.09 -7.74 3.72
N SER A 252 -7.37 -8.50 4.56
CA SER A 252 -7.45 -8.39 6.03
C SER A 252 -7.06 -7.00 6.51
N ALA A 253 -6.04 -6.38 5.88
CA ALA A 253 -5.63 -5.01 6.15
C ALA A 253 -6.74 -4.00 5.78
N CYS A 254 -7.47 -4.21 4.69
CA CYS A 254 -8.64 -3.40 4.33
C CYS A 254 -9.79 -3.54 5.33
N ILE A 255 -10.08 -4.76 5.79
CA ILE A 255 -11.08 -4.98 6.85
C ILE A 255 -10.62 -4.34 8.16
N PHE A 256 -9.36 -4.51 8.54
CA PHE A 256 -8.79 -3.84 9.71
C PHE A 256 -8.97 -2.32 9.62
N ARG A 257 -8.58 -1.69 8.51
CA ARG A 257 -8.77 -0.24 8.27
C ARG A 257 -10.23 0.18 8.41
N ALA A 258 -11.15 -0.61 7.86
CA ALA A 258 -12.57 -0.30 7.88
C ALA A 258 -13.18 -0.39 9.29
N LEU A 259 -12.72 -1.33 10.12
CA LEU A 259 -13.25 -1.55 11.47
C LEU A 259 -12.53 -0.70 12.54
N VAL A 260 -11.22 -0.49 12.39
CA VAL A 260 -10.40 0.19 13.40
C VAL A 260 -10.30 1.70 13.13
N GLY A 261 -10.48 2.13 11.87
CA GLY A 261 -10.40 3.54 11.49
C GLY A 261 -8.98 4.01 11.14
N GLN A 262 -7.96 3.16 11.33
CA GLN A 262 -6.55 3.46 11.05
C GLN A 262 -5.93 2.39 10.14
N ASN A 263 -4.93 2.76 9.36
CA ASN A 263 -4.17 1.80 8.56
C ASN A 263 -3.37 0.87 9.50
N PRO A 264 -3.24 -0.42 9.18
CA PRO A 264 -2.28 -1.25 9.88
C PRO A 264 -0.85 -0.78 9.56
N PRO A 265 0.10 -0.94 10.49
CA PRO A 265 1.51 -0.69 10.20
C PRO A 265 2.00 -1.56 9.04
N SER A 266 2.96 -1.07 8.26
CA SER A 266 3.48 -1.82 7.10
C SER A 266 4.08 -3.18 7.51
N ALA A 267 3.99 -4.18 6.62
CA ALA A 267 4.55 -5.51 6.87
C ALA A 267 6.04 -5.44 7.21
N LYS A 268 6.80 -4.56 6.54
CA LYS A 268 8.23 -4.34 6.83
C LYS A 268 8.50 -3.77 8.22
N SER A 269 7.71 -2.79 8.67
CA SER A 269 7.87 -2.26 10.02
C SER A 269 7.53 -3.30 11.08
N ARG A 270 6.54 -4.16 10.80
CA ARG A 270 6.12 -5.25 11.68
C ARG A 270 7.13 -6.40 11.75
N GLU A 271 7.94 -6.64 10.71
CA GLU A 271 9.04 -7.62 10.78
C GLU A 271 10.05 -7.30 11.89
N ALA A 272 10.34 -6.02 12.10
CA ALA A 272 11.24 -5.58 13.16
C ALA A 272 10.58 -5.64 14.54
N ASN A 273 9.28 -5.34 14.61
CA ASN A 273 8.54 -5.29 15.86
C ASN A 273 7.03 -5.43 15.58
N ASP A 274 6.52 -6.67 15.63
CA ASP A 274 5.10 -6.93 15.37
C ASP A 274 4.21 -6.45 16.53
N LYS A 275 3.75 -5.21 16.42
CA LYS A 275 2.81 -4.58 17.34
C LYS A 275 1.50 -4.20 16.62
N LEU A 276 0.85 -5.17 16.00
CA LEU A 276 -0.51 -4.94 15.50
C LEU A 276 -1.48 -4.93 16.68
N MET A 277 -2.06 -3.79 16.97
CA MET A 277 -2.97 -3.60 18.11
C MET A 277 -4.33 -3.06 17.65
N ILE A 278 -5.39 -3.54 18.27
CA ILE A 278 -6.74 -2.96 18.17
C ILE A 278 -7.02 -2.32 19.54
N PRO A 279 -7.33 -1.01 19.60
CA PRO A 279 -7.70 -0.37 20.85
C PRO A 279 -8.88 -1.08 21.53
N ASN A 280 -8.85 -1.26 22.85
CA ASN A 280 -9.87 -2.00 23.61
C ASN A 280 -11.29 -1.47 23.36
N THR A 281 -11.46 -0.16 23.26
CA THR A 281 -12.75 0.50 22.98
C THR A 281 -13.34 0.12 21.62
N ILE A 282 -12.49 -0.25 20.66
CA ILE A 282 -12.88 -0.71 19.32
C ILE A 282 -13.01 -2.23 19.33
N ALA A 283 -12.11 -2.95 19.97
CA ALA A 283 -12.13 -4.41 20.06
C ALA A 283 -13.44 -4.94 20.67
N GLU A 284 -14.01 -4.23 21.65
CA GLU A 284 -15.31 -4.56 22.26
C GLU A 284 -16.49 -4.49 21.27
N LYS A 285 -16.36 -3.72 20.20
CA LYS A 285 -17.38 -3.56 19.14
C LYS A 285 -17.23 -4.58 18.00
N ILE A 286 -16.11 -5.30 17.95
CA ILE A 286 -15.81 -6.26 16.89
C ILE A 286 -16.03 -7.69 17.44
N PRO A 287 -16.79 -8.54 16.75
CA PRO A 287 -16.94 -9.93 17.20
C PRO A 287 -15.59 -10.65 17.32
N THR A 288 -15.40 -11.42 18.39
CA THR A 288 -14.12 -12.09 18.70
C THR A 288 -13.64 -12.99 17.56
N TYR A 289 -14.55 -13.63 16.83
CA TYR A 289 -14.20 -14.47 15.69
C TYR A 289 -13.61 -13.64 14.53
N VAL A 290 -14.07 -12.41 14.33
CA VAL A 290 -13.51 -11.48 13.32
C VAL A 290 -12.10 -11.05 13.72
N ILE A 291 -11.88 -10.69 15.00
CA ILE A 291 -10.55 -10.36 15.51
C ILE A 291 -9.58 -11.53 15.29
N ARG A 292 -10.04 -12.76 15.54
CA ARG A 292 -9.23 -13.97 15.33
C ARG A 292 -8.92 -14.19 13.84
N ALA A 293 -9.92 -14.02 12.97
CA ALA A 293 -9.73 -14.13 11.51
C ALA A 293 -8.72 -13.10 11.00
N LEU A 294 -8.84 -11.84 11.45
CA LEU A 294 -7.87 -10.79 11.12
C LEU A 294 -6.46 -11.11 11.64
N GLY A 295 -6.36 -11.64 12.86
CA GLY A 295 -5.09 -12.11 13.42
C GLY A 295 -4.44 -13.23 12.59
N GLY A 296 -5.25 -14.13 11.99
CA GLY A 296 -4.79 -15.16 11.06
C GLY A 296 -4.39 -14.61 9.69
N GLY A 297 -5.18 -13.67 9.13
CA GLY A 297 -4.93 -13.08 7.83
C GLY A 297 -3.77 -12.08 7.82
N LEU A 298 -3.52 -11.38 8.93
CA LEU A 298 -2.47 -10.38 9.08
C LEU A 298 -1.14 -10.93 9.62
N GLN A 299 -0.95 -12.26 9.65
CA GLN A 299 0.38 -12.83 9.95
C GLN A 299 1.40 -12.31 8.93
N ILE A 300 2.61 -11.95 9.39
CA ILE A 300 3.64 -11.33 8.54
C ILE A 300 4.06 -12.30 7.43
N TYR A 301 4.39 -13.53 7.80
CA TYR A 301 4.91 -14.54 6.87
C TYR A 301 3.78 -15.36 6.23
N PRO A 302 3.79 -15.54 4.90
CA PRO A 302 2.68 -16.18 4.17
C PRO A 302 2.36 -17.60 4.65
N GLU A 303 3.34 -18.39 5.06
CA GLU A 303 3.16 -19.76 5.56
C GLU A 303 2.44 -19.83 6.92
N LYS A 304 2.35 -18.72 7.65
CA LYS A 304 1.63 -18.62 8.93
C LYS A 304 0.22 -18.08 8.80
N ARG A 305 -0.12 -17.55 7.62
CA ARG A 305 -1.45 -16.98 7.34
C ARG A 305 -2.47 -18.07 7.08
N THR A 306 -3.74 -17.68 7.09
CA THR A 306 -4.81 -18.46 6.44
C THR A 306 -4.43 -18.64 4.96
N GLN A 307 -4.51 -19.87 4.42
CA GLN A 307 -3.90 -20.23 3.13
C GLN A 307 -4.81 -19.99 1.94
N ASP A 308 -6.12 -20.07 2.12
CA ASP A 308 -7.11 -19.92 1.06
C ASP A 308 -8.29 -19.04 1.49
N ILE A 309 -8.98 -18.50 0.49
CA ILE A 309 -10.10 -17.57 0.69
C ILE A 309 -11.31 -18.27 1.32
N GLU A 310 -11.55 -19.54 1.04
CA GLU A 310 -12.67 -20.29 1.61
C GLU A 310 -12.53 -20.39 3.12
N ALA A 311 -11.36 -20.83 3.60
CA ALA A 311 -11.05 -20.89 5.02
C ALA A 311 -11.15 -19.52 5.70
N PHE A 312 -10.65 -18.45 5.04
CA PHE A 312 -10.74 -17.10 5.57
C PHE A 312 -12.19 -16.61 5.66
N ARG A 313 -13.01 -16.89 4.65
CA ARG A 313 -14.43 -16.57 4.62
C ARG A 313 -15.21 -17.33 5.71
N GLU A 314 -14.90 -18.60 5.95
CA GLU A 314 -15.48 -19.38 7.04
C GLU A 314 -15.13 -18.78 8.41
N GLN A 315 -13.88 -18.39 8.63
CA GLN A 315 -13.46 -17.71 9.86
C GLN A 315 -14.23 -16.41 10.10
N LEU A 316 -14.49 -15.63 9.06
CA LEU A 316 -15.25 -14.38 9.12
C LEU A 316 -16.77 -14.61 9.27
N ASN A 317 -17.29 -15.80 9.00
CA ASN A 317 -18.69 -16.18 9.15
C ASN A 317 -18.98 -17.04 10.40
N ALA A 318 -17.96 -17.37 11.18
CA ALA A 318 -18.11 -18.25 12.33
C ALA A 318 -19.16 -17.70 13.32
N SER A 319 -20.28 -18.43 13.43
CA SER A 319 -21.32 -18.10 14.40
C SER A 319 -20.84 -18.45 15.82
N PRO A 320 -21.26 -17.69 16.86
CA PRO A 320 -20.98 -18.05 18.26
C PRO A 320 -21.34 -19.49 18.63
N THR A 321 -22.36 -20.05 17.99
CA THR A 321 -22.84 -21.43 18.20
C THR A 321 -21.85 -22.48 17.69
N VAL A 322 -21.15 -22.21 16.57
CA VAL A 322 -20.14 -23.11 16.00
C VAL A 322 -18.84 -23.05 16.84
N GLN A 323 -18.52 -21.90 17.44
CA GLN A 323 -17.39 -21.78 18.34
C GLN A 323 -17.58 -22.51 19.66
N ALA A 324 -18.80 -22.52 20.20
CA ALA A 324 -19.12 -23.31 21.40
C ALA A 324 -18.98 -24.82 21.14
N ALA A 325 -19.35 -25.27 19.95
CA ALA A 325 -19.18 -26.67 19.53
C ALA A 325 -17.69 -27.03 19.34
N ALA A 326 -16.91 -26.20 18.68
CA ALA A 326 -15.47 -26.41 18.47
C ALA A 326 -14.67 -26.35 19.78
N ALA A 327 -15.01 -25.42 20.70
CA ALA A 327 -14.41 -25.35 22.02
C ALA A 327 -14.73 -26.59 22.88
N GLN A 328 -15.93 -27.13 22.76
CA GLN A 328 -16.31 -28.40 23.43
C GLN A 328 -15.57 -29.61 22.85
N GLU A 329 -15.32 -29.67 21.54
CA GLU A 329 -14.50 -30.71 20.93
C GLU A 329 -13.02 -30.61 21.32
N GLU A 330 -12.46 -29.42 21.51
CA GLU A 330 -11.10 -29.27 22.05
C GLU A 330 -10.98 -29.63 23.53
N GLU A 331 -11.98 -29.33 24.35
CA GLU A 331 -12.02 -29.75 25.75
C GLU A 331 -12.18 -31.28 25.88
N VAL A 332 -13.01 -31.91 25.05
CA VAL A 332 -13.16 -33.37 25.02
C VAL A 332 -11.86 -34.07 24.59
N LYS A 333 -11.03 -33.44 23.76
CA LYS A 333 -9.70 -33.95 23.40
C LYS A 333 -8.64 -33.75 24.49
N LYS A 334 -8.88 -32.93 25.51
CA LYS A 334 -7.96 -32.63 26.61
C LYS A 334 -8.28 -33.37 27.92
N GLU A 335 -9.37 -34.15 28.01
CA GLU A 335 -9.59 -34.98 29.18
C GLU A 335 -8.55 -36.11 29.25
N PRO A 336 -7.87 -36.32 30.38
CA PRO A 336 -6.87 -37.37 30.53
C PRO A 336 -7.57 -38.72 30.53
N LYS A 337 -7.20 -39.59 29.59
CA LYS A 337 -7.62 -40.98 29.55
C LYS A 337 -7.32 -41.63 30.91
N HIS A 338 -8.34 -41.92 31.67
CA HIS A 338 -8.24 -42.76 32.86
C HIS A 338 -7.60 -44.09 32.50
N LYS A 339 -6.44 -44.37 33.10
CA LYS A 339 -5.78 -45.67 33.02
C LYS A 339 -6.69 -46.71 33.68
N LYS A 340 -7.32 -47.57 32.86
CA LYS A 340 -7.86 -48.85 33.34
C LYS A 340 -6.68 -49.73 33.79
N LYS A 341 -6.73 -50.20 35.03
CA LYS A 341 -5.86 -51.28 35.52
C LYS A 341 -6.13 -52.51 34.69
N GLU A 342 -5.13 -53.01 34.00
CA GLU A 342 -5.12 -54.36 33.41
C GLU A 342 -4.65 -55.33 34.47
N GLU A 343 -5.45 -56.38 34.70
CA GLU A 343 -5.05 -57.60 35.36
C GLU A 343 -4.29 -58.50 34.36
N PRO A 344 -3.35 -59.35 34.84
CA PRO A 344 -2.42 -60.05 33.94
C PRO A 344 -3.09 -61.26 33.32
N TYR A 345 -2.97 -61.42 32.01
CA TYR A 345 -3.31 -62.65 31.28
C TYR A 345 -2.04 -63.22 30.65
N ASP A 346 -1.79 -64.54 30.96
CA ASP A 346 -0.63 -65.34 30.56
C ASP A 346 -0.71 -65.71 29.05
N PRO A 347 0.43 -65.90 28.36
CA PRO A 347 0.46 -66.07 26.92
C PRO A 347 0.39 -67.51 26.45
N VAL A 348 -0.34 -67.75 25.37
CA VAL A 348 -0.19 -68.99 24.55
C VAL A 348 0.56 -68.58 23.26
N VAL A 349 1.63 -69.33 23.05
CA VAL A 349 2.58 -69.27 21.94
C VAL A 349 1.92 -69.77 20.66
N GLU A 350 2.13 -69.08 19.56
CA GLU A 350 2.28 -69.68 18.23
C GLU A 350 3.27 -68.88 17.37
N GLU A 351 4.37 -69.57 17.02
CA GLU A 351 5.40 -69.11 16.05
C GLU A 351 4.86 -69.08 14.62
N LYS A 352 5.18 -68.08 13.86
CA LYS A 352 5.57 -68.26 12.45
C LYS A 352 6.48 -67.13 11.92
N ASN A 353 7.65 -67.56 11.54
CA ASN A 353 8.71 -66.90 10.78
C ASN A 353 8.27 -65.97 9.63
N TYR A 354 8.95 -64.83 9.47
CA TYR A 354 9.62 -64.46 8.23
C TYR A 354 10.75 -63.44 8.44
N ARG A 355 11.87 -63.70 7.72
CA ARG A 355 13.19 -63.02 7.67
C ARG A 355 13.08 -61.53 7.41
N GLY A 356 13.73 -60.65 8.05
CA GLY A 356 15.11 -60.18 8.15
C GLY A 356 15.56 -59.23 7.02
N TYR A 357 15.89 -57.98 7.35
CA TYR A 357 17.09 -57.24 6.88
C TYR A 357 17.39 -56.08 7.83
N PRO A 358 18.65 -55.55 7.87
CA PRO A 358 19.28 -55.14 9.11
C PRO A 358 19.24 -53.63 9.37
N GLY A 359 19.55 -53.30 10.62
CA GLY A 359 19.44 -52.06 11.29
C GLY A 359 20.34 -50.90 10.84
N TYR A 360 19.91 -49.74 11.29
CA TYR A 360 20.79 -48.63 11.59
C TYR A 360 20.41 -48.05 12.94
N ASP A 361 21.34 -48.18 13.88
CA ASP A 361 21.34 -47.48 15.16
C ASP A 361 21.68 -46.01 14.90
N ASP A 362 20.84 -45.09 15.36
CA ASP A 362 21.31 -43.74 15.68
C ASP A 362 20.55 -43.16 16.88
N LYS A 363 21.31 -43.07 17.97
CA LYS A 363 20.86 -42.40 19.21
C LYS A 363 20.95 -40.89 19.05
N PRO A 364 19.94 -40.08 19.46
CA PRO A 364 20.07 -38.65 19.43
C PRO A 364 20.97 -38.12 20.55
N LYS A 365 22.00 -37.37 20.18
CA LYS A 365 22.87 -36.59 21.09
C LYS A 365 22.09 -35.45 21.73
N LYS A 366 22.10 -35.39 23.05
CA LYS A 366 21.65 -34.24 23.84
C LYS A 366 22.51 -33.01 23.57
N ASN A 367 21.91 -31.94 22.99
CA ASN A 367 22.49 -30.61 22.93
C ASN A 367 22.07 -29.79 24.15
N GLY A 368 22.86 -29.81 25.19
CA GLY A 368 22.75 -28.94 26.36
C GLY A 368 23.69 -27.74 26.25
N SER A 369 23.41 -26.77 25.38
CA SER A 369 24.28 -25.58 25.27
C SER A 369 23.59 -24.22 25.06
N LYS A 370 22.26 -24.16 25.01
CA LYS A 370 21.57 -22.86 24.80
C LYS A 370 21.02 -22.21 26.06
N ILE A 371 20.88 -22.93 27.15
CA ILE A 371 20.41 -22.38 28.45
C ILE A 371 21.54 -21.69 29.21
N ALA A 372 22.77 -22.13 29.06
CA ALA A 372 23.93 -21.52 29.73
C ALA A 372 24.29 -20.13 29.21
N ILE A 373 24.04 -19.85 27.93
CA ILE A 373 24.32 -18.53 27.31
C ILE A 373 23.33 -17.46 27.78
N VAL A 374 22.05 -17.82 27.92
CA VAL A 374 20.99 -16.88 28.38
C VAL A 374 21.22 -16.48 29.85
N ILE A 375 21.65 -17.41 30.68
CA ILE A 375 21.95 -17.12 32.12
C ILE A 375 23.21 -16.25 32.21
N LEU A 376 24.20 -16.44 31.36
CA LEU A 376 25.42 -15.62 31.35
C LEU A 376 25.14 -14.16 30.93
N VAL A 377 24.27 -13.94 29.95
CA VAL A 377 23.87 -12.59 29.50
C VAL A 377 23.08 -11.85 30.60
N ILE A 378 22.19 -12.53 31.32
CA ILE A 378 21.45 -11.93 32.44
C ILE A 378 22.38 -11.55 33.60
N LEU A 379 23.39 -12.38 33.89
CA LEU A 379 24.37 -12.08 34.95
C LEU A 379 25.33 -10.92 34.58
N ILE A 380 25.65 -10.76 33.29
CA ILE A 380 26.47 -9.63 32.82
C ILE A 380 25.69 -8.31 32.91
N ILE A 381 24.40 -8.30 32.58
CA ILE A 381 23.54 -7.12 32.70
C ILE A 381 23.36 -6.73 34.18
N ALA A 382 23.21 -7.70 35.06
CA ALA A 382 23.13 -7.44 36.51
C ALA A 382 24.45 -6.91 37.09
N ALA A 383 25.62 -7.38 36.62
CA ALA A 383 26.92 -6.92 37.04
C ALA A 383 27.25 -5.48 36.58
N VAL A 384 26.85 -5.13 35.34
CA VAL A 384 27.00 -3.77 34.81
C VAL A 384 26.07 -2.80 35.50
N GLY A 385 24.81 -3.18 35.81
CA GLY A 385 23.86 -2.39 36.57
C GLY A 385 24.35 -2.10 38.01
N ALA A 386 24.94 -3.10 38.68
CA ALA A 386 25.53 -2.93 40.02
C ALA A 386 26.79 -2.06 40.03
N GLY A 387 27.66 -2.18 38.99
CA GLY A 387 28.86 -1.36 38.85
C GLY A 387 28.57 0.13 38.64
N VAL A 388 27.56 0.44 37.82
CA VAL A 388 27.12 1.83 37.59
C VAL A 388 26.43 2.42 38.85
N TYR A 389 25.72 1.60 39.62
CA TYR A 389 25.09 2.02 40.88
C TYR A 389 26.12 2.37 41.95
N VAL A 390 27.21 1.59 42.09
CA VAL A 390 28.30 1.84 43.07
C VAL A 390 29.17 3.03 42.66
N ALA A 391 29.40 3.24 41.34
CA ALA A 391 30.20 4.38 40.86
C ALA A 391 29.48 5.75 40.97
N LYS A 392 28.11 5.77 40.98
CA LYS A 392 27.33 7.00 41.13
C LYS A 392 27.03 7.39 42.58
N ASN A 393 27.11 6.46 43.54
CA ASN A 393 26.82 6.73 44.96
C ASN A 393 28.08 6.51 45.79
N GLY A 394 28.99 7.48 45.70
CA GLY A 394 30.26 7.52 46.40
C GLY A 394 30.26 7.08 47.87
N GLY A 395 31.16 6.16 48.15
CA GLY A 395 32.09 6.15 49.31
C GLY A 395 31.50 6.12 50.73
N PHE A 396 31.86 5.05 51.41
CA PHE A 396 31.76 4.91 52.88
C PHE A 396 32.23 6.16 53.64
N GLY A 397 31.40 6.67 54.55
CA GLY A 397 31.83 7.66 55.51
C GLY A 397 30.78 8.12 56.52
N LYS A 398 30.84 7.54 57.74
CA LYS A 398 30.43 8.02 59.07
C LYS A 398 28.97 8.40 59.39
N LYS A 399 28.48 7.70 60.40
CA LYS A 399 27.33 8.07 61.24
C LYS A 399 27.43 9.52 61.75
N ASP A 400 26.30 10.22 61.63
CA ASP A 400 25.83 11.14 62.65
C ASP A 400 24.30 11.12 62.70
N ASP A 401 23.76 10.87 63.91
CA ASP A 401 22.34 10.88 64.20
C ASP A 401 21.79 12.30 64.04
N ASN A 402 20.81 12.44 63.11
CA ASN A 402 19.77 13.48 63.32
C ASN A 402 18.49 13.02 62.59
N THR A 403 17.51 12.69 63.38
CA THR A 403 16.17 12.31 63.02
C THR A 403 15.45 13.48 62.36
N THR A 404 15.45 13.56 61.05
CA THR A 404 14.50 14.39 60.30
C THR A 404 13.57 13.44 59.55
N GLN A 405 12.30 13.45 59.88
CA GLN A 405 11.24 12.73 59.15
C GLN A 405 11.27 13.15 57.68
N SER A 406 11.77 12.31 56.79
CA SER A 406 11.58 12.49 55.36
C SER A 406 10.13 12.15 55.02
N VAL A 407 9.37 13.17 54.66
CA VAL A 407 8.09 13.00 53.97
C VAL A 407 8.38 12.19 52.68
N ALA A 408 7.90 10.97 52.61
CA ALA A 408 8.00 10.14 51.41
C ALA A 408 7.23 10.86 50.29
N THR A 409 7.96 11.48 49.36
CA THR A 409 7.37 12.09 48.17
C THR A 409 6.80 10.97 47.33
N ALA A 410 5.53 11.05 46.95
CA ALA A 410 4.88 10.08 46.05
C ALA A 410 5.65 10.02 44.76
N GLN A 411 6.03 8.82 44.35
CA GLN A 411 6.68 8.57 43.05
C GLN A 411 5.70 7.92 42.10
N TYR A 412 5.68 8.40 40.85
CA TYR A 412 4.83 7.92 39.78
C TYR A 412 5.69 7.37 38.65
N GLU A 413 5.22 6.28 38.03
CA GLU A 413 5.85 5.69 36.87
C GLU A 413 5.41 6.45 35.60
N VAL A 414 6.37 6.87 34.78
CA VAL A 414 6.12 7.64 33.57
C VAL A 414 5.49 6.73 32.51
N PRO A 415 4.31 7.07 31.96
CA PRO A 415 3.68 6.33 30.88
C PRO A 415 4.50 6.37 29.61
N ASP A 416 4.28 5.41 28.71
CA ASP A 416 4.78 5.46 27.35
C ASP A 416 3.81 6.29 26.48
N PHE A 417 4.07 7.59 26.39
CA PHE A 417 3.26 8.50 25.59
C PHE A 417 3.50 8.35 24.10
N VAL A 418 4.65 7.80 23.69
CA VAL A 418 5.07 7.69 22.29
C VAL A 418 4.53 6.44 21.63
N SER A 419 4.82 5.26 22.21
CA SER A 419 4.42 3.98 21.59
C SER A 419 2.90 3.77 21.59
N ALA A 420 2.16 4.45 22.44
CA ALA A 420 0.72 4.38 22.50
C ALA A 420 0.00 5.25 21.45
N GLY A 421 0.74 6.13 20.73
CA GLY A 421 0.19 6.98 19.67
C GLY A 421 -0.81 8.02 20.18
N TYR A 422 -0.62 8.52 21.40
CA TYR A 422 -1.50 9.55 21.96
C TYR A 422 -1.38 10.87 21.22
N THR A 423 -2.52 11.53 21.03
CA THR A 423 -2.56 12.93 20.61
C THR A 423 -2.34 13.85 21.80
N GLN A 424 -1.97 15.10 21.52
CA GLN A 424 -1.90 16.13 22.56
C GLN A 424 -3.23 16.21 23.34
N SER A 425 -4.35 16.17 22.64
CA SER A 425 -5.69 16.25 23.24
C SER A 425 -6.00 15.08 24.17
N ASP A 426 -5.58 13.84 23.83
CA ASP A 426 -5.78 12.67 24.69
C ASP A 426 -5.05 12.83 26.01
N ILE A 427 -3.84 13.39 25.97
CA ILE A 427 -3.00 13.60 27.14
C ILE A 427 -3.51 14.76 28.00
N GLU A 428 -3.88 15.89 27.41
CA GLU A 428 -4.43 17.06 28.10
C GLU A 428 -5.76 16.74 28.79
N ASN A 429 -6.59 15.86 28.20
CA ASN A 429 -7.86 15.44 28.79
C ASN A 429 -7.70 14.38 29.89
N ASN A 430 -6.51 13.79 30.06
CA ASN A 430 -6.27 12.82 31.12
C ASN A 430 -5.96 13.46 32.46
N GLY A 431 -7.00 13.67 33.26
CA GLY A 431 -6.90 14.33 34.54
C GLY A 431 -6.03 13.60 35.59
N ALA A 432 -5.72 12.31 35.40
CA ALA A 432 -4.82 11.57 36.28
C ALA A 432 -3.35 11.95 36.00
N TRP A 433 -2.96 12.01 34.75
CA TRP A 433 -1.60 12.38 34.34
C TRP A 433 -1.28 13.83 34.68
N ASN A 434 -2.23 14.75 34.46
CA ASN A 434 -2.07 16.17 34.78
C ASN A 434 -1.92 16.44 36.30
N LYS A 435 -2.38 15.52 37.16
CA LYS A 435 -2.13 15.57 38.60
C LYS A 435 -0.76 15.01 38.97
N GLN A 436 -0.30 13.99 38.26
CA GLN A 436 0.95 13.28 38.55
C GLN A 436 2.17 13.99 37.96
N PHE A 437 2.04 14.57 36.74
CA PHE A 437 3.13 15.16 35.96
C PHE A 437 2.80 16.59 35.55
N LYS A 438 3.84 17.40 35.37
CA LYS A 438 3.75 18.68 34.66
C LYS A 438 4.07 18.44 33.18
N LEU A 439 3.04 18.31 32.37
CA LEU A 439 3.19 18.01 30.93
C LEU A 439 3.33 19.31 30.15
N THR A 440 4.33 19.37 29.26
CA THR A 440 4.58 20.47 28.32
C THR A 440 4.71 19.95 26.90
N PHE A 441 4.20 20.70 25.91
CA PHE A 441 4.16 20.27 24.53
C PHE A 441 5.02 21.19 23.66
N VAL A 442 5.78 20.57 22.75
CA VAL A 442 6.54 21.24 21.69
C VAL A 442 6.18 20.59 20.37
N SER A 443 5.90 21.39 19.35
CA SER A 443 5.56 20.84 18.04
C SER A 443 6.75 20.88 17.08
N LYS A 444 7.01 19.76 16.35
CA LYS A 444 8.03 19.64 15.31
C LYS A 444 7.42 18.94 14.08
N TYR A 445 7.94 19.27 12.90
CA TYR A 445 7.60 18.50 11.68
C TYR A 445 8.20 17.08 11.76
N SER A 446 7.49 16.12 11.21
CA SER A 446 7.90 14.72 11.09
C SER A 446 7.40 14.15 9.77
N THR A 447 8.25 13.43 9.04
CA THR A 447 7.88 12.66 7.84
C THR A 447 7.25 11.31 8.18
N ASP A 448 7.51 10.81 9.38
CA ASP A 448 7.21 9.43 9.80
C ASP A 448 6.00 9.35 10.74
N VAL A 449 5.56 10.50 11.27
CA VAL A 449 4.49 10.55 12.27
C VAL A 449 3.43 11.57 11.85
N GLU A 450 2.17 11.13 11.85
CA GLU A 450 1.02 11.97 11.52
C GLU A 450 0.89 13.19 12.41
N GLU A 451 0.28 14.25 11.87
CA GLU A 451 0.02 15.49 12.60
C GLU A 451 -0.82 15.23 13.87
N GLY A 452 -0.43 15.84 14.97
CA GLY A 452 -1.11 15.77 16.25
C GLY A 452 -0.65 14.62 17.15
N ILE A 453 0.16 13.67 16.67
CA ILE A 453 0.65 12.51 17.43
C ILE A 453 1.94 12.86 18.18
N VAL A 454 2.04 12.41 19.44
CA VAL A 454 3.27 12.53 20.24
C VAL A 454 4.28 11.48 19.79
N PHE A 455 5.50 11.91 19.45
CA PHE A 455 6.56 11.02 18.94
C PHE A 455 7.89 11.08 19.70
N GLU A 456 8.05 12.02 20.65
CA GLU A 456 9.18 12.06 21.56
C GLU A 456 8.71 12.44 22.98
N GLN A 457 9.34 11.87 24.00
CA GLN A 457 9.16 12.28 25.40
C GLN A 457 10.50 12.46 26.10
N SER A 458 10.62 13.49 26.93
CA SER A 458 11.89 13.85 27.58
C SER A 458 12.31 12.93 28.74
N VAL A 459 11.38 12.15 29.26
CA VAL A 459 11.61 11.19 30.35
C VAL A 459 11.21 9.80 29.84
N ALA A 460 12.07 8.82 29.99
CA ALA A 460 11.84 7.47 29.48
C ALA A 460 10.61 6.80 30.12
N PRO A 461 9.83 6.00 29.33
CA PRO A 461 8.73 5.20 29.87
C PRO A 461 9.20 4.26 30.98
N GLY A 462 8.36 4.07 32.01
CA GLY A 462 8.66 3.21 33.16
C GLY A 462 9.59 3.82 34.21
N GLN A 463 10.15 5.00 33.95
CA GLN A 463 10.96 5.69 34.93
C GLN A 463 10.09 6.22 36.07
N LYS A 464 10.51 6.03 37.32
CA LYS A 464 9.83 6.59 38.50
C LYS A 464 10.31 8.02 38.79
N VAL A 465 9.39 8.95 38.84
CA VAL A 465 9.64 10.38 39.08
C VAL A 465 8.76 10.90 40.22
N ASN A 466 9.15 12.02 40.77
CA ASN A 466 8.35 12.67 41.81
C ASN A 466 7.10 13.33 41.21
N GLU A 467 6.10 13.56 42.07
CA GLU A 467 4.90 14.30 41.67
C GLU A 467 5.26 15.66 41.06
N GLN A 468 4.52 16.05 39.99
CA GLN A 468 4.73 17.30 39.23
C GLN A 468 6.11 17.41 38.55
N THR A 469 6.81 16.31 38.33
CA THR A 469 7.99 16.33 37.46
C THR A 469 7.59 16.78 36.04
N GLU A 470 8.37 17.72 35.50
CA GLU A 470 8.14 18.23 34.15
C GLU A 470 8.56 17.21 33.10
N ILE A 471 7.63 16.85 32.20
CA ILE A 471 7.86 15.98 31.07
C ILE A 471 7.47 16.75 29.80
N GLN A 472 8.46 16.97 28.94
CA GLN A 472 8.23 17.58 27.65
C GLN A 472 7.88 16.50 26.62
N LEU A 473 6.79 16.71 25.91
CA LEU A 473 6.29 15.84 24.84
C LEU A 473 6.39 16.58 23.51
N THR A 474 6.92 15.90 22.48
CA THR A 474 7.02 16.46 21.13
C THR A 474 5.87 15.92 20.29
N VAL A 475 5.07 16.83 19.73
CA VAL A 475 3.89 16.56 18.90
C VAL A 475 4.26 16.79 17.44
N SER A 476 3.89 15.88 16.57
CA SER A 476 4.09 16.00 15.14
C SER A 476 3.21 17.09 14.54
N LYS A 477 3.77 17.91 13.65
CA LYS A 477 3.07 18.81 12.74
C LYS A 477 2.80 18.17 11.37
N GLY A 478 3.01 16.85 11.25
CA GLY A 478 3.00 16.17 9.96
C GLY A 478 4.20 16.55 9.08
N VAL A 479 4.07 16.27 7.79
CA VAL A 479 5.10 16.59 6.80
C VAL A 479 5.12 18.10 6.58
N GLN A 480 6.31 18.68 6.61
CA GLN A 480 6.46 20.10 6.21
C GLN A 480 6.19 20.22 4.71
N THR A 481 5.22 21.05 4.33
CA THR A 481 4.86 21.30 2.94
C THR A 481 5.08 22.75 2.56
N GLU A 482 5.37 22.99 1.28
CA GLU A 482 5.49 24.30 0.66
C GLU A 482 4.76 24.32 -0.69
N THR A 483 4.32 25.50 -1.10
CA THR A 483 3.67 25.67 -2.40
C THR A 483 4.71 25.86 -3.50
N VAL A 484 4.60 25.11 -4.60
CA VAL A 484 5.47 25.22 -5.76
C VAL A 484 5.31 26.61 -6.41
N PRO A 485 6.38 27.41 -6.48
CA PRO A 485 6.31 28.73 -7.09
C PRO A 485 6.12 28.65 -8.62
N ASN A 486 5.53 29.67 -9.20
CA ASN A 486 5.44 29.78 -10.65
C ASN A 486 6.77 30.26 -11.22
N VAL A 487 7.44 29.36 -11.94
CA VAL A 487 8.75 29.60 -12.58
C VAL A 487 8.68 29.60 -14.12
N ALA A 488 7.49 29.59 -14.68
CA ALA A 488 7.25 29.58 -16.13
C ALA A 488 7.92 30.76 -16.83
N GLY A 489 8.64 30.52 -17.92
CA GLY A 489 9.35 31.55 -18.72
C GLY A 489 10.59 32.12 -18.05
N GLN A 490 11.01 31.66 -16.88
CA GLN A 490 12.24 32.09 -16.21
C GLN A 490 13.47 31.39 -16.78
N SER A 491 14.66 31.94 -16.55
CA SER A 491 15.90 31.22 -16.79
C SER A 491 15.97 29.97 -15.88
N LEU A 492 16.63 28.91 -16.31
CA LEU A 492 16.83 27.72 -15.50
C LEU A 492 17.50 28.03 -14.15
N GLU A 493 18.43 28.97 -14.13
CA GLU A 493 19.15 29.39 -12.92
C GLU A 493 18.20 30.06 -11.92
N ASP A 494 17.37 31.00 -12.35
CA ASP A 494 16.42 31.70 -11.47
C ASP A 494 15.31 30.76 -11.00
N ALA A 495 14.82 29.91 -11.88
CA ALA A 495 13.80 28.91 -11.56
C ALA A 495 14.31 27.90 -10.52
N THR A 496 15.53 27.38 -10.72
CA THR A 496 16.16 26.43 -9.78
C THR A 496 16.31 27.08 -8.41
N LYS A 497 16.85 28.28 -8.37
CA LYS A 497 17.00 29.02 -7.12
C LYS A 497 15.69 29.29 -6.42
N ALA A 498 14.65 29.69 -7.13
CA ALA A 498 13.31 29.94 -6.55
C ALA A 498 12.70 28.68 -5.92
N LEU A 499 12.95 27.50 -6.49
CA LEU A 499 12.50 26.22 -5.98
C LEU A 499 13.35 25.73 -4.81
N GLU A 500 14.69 25.85 -4.90
CA GLU A 500 15.61 25.47 -3.83
C GLU A 500 15.43 26.35 -2.58
N ASP A 501 15.15 27.64 -2.74
CA ASP A 501 14.84 28.57 -1.62
C ASP A 501 13.56 28.14 -0.87
N LYS A 502 12.69 27.37 -1.51
CA LYS A 502 11.51 26.72 -0.91
C LYS A 502 11.80 25.32 -0.35
N GLY A 503 13.02 24.84 -0.52
CA GLY A 503 13.48 23.56 -0.02
C GLY A 503 13.17 22.38 -0.93
N PHE A 504 12.80 22.60 -2.20
CA PHE A 504 12.60 21.55 -3.19
C PHE A 504 13.91 21.11 -3.82
N LYS A 505 13.93 19.90 -4.35
CA LYS A 505 14.99 19.43 -5.26
C LYS A 505 14.56 19.73 -6.69
N VAL A 506 15.51 20.03 -7.58
CA VAL A 506 15.20 20.38 -8.96
C VAL A 506 15.90 19.40 -9.91
N SER A 507 15.15 18.90 -10.88
CA SER A 507 15.68 18.20 -12.05
C SER A 507 15.08 18.81 -13.32
N THR A 508 15.71 18.53 -14.47
CA THR A 508 15.32 19.13 -15.75
C THR A 508 15.07 18.07 -16.81
N VAL A 509 14.11 18.37 -17.68
CA VAL A 509 13.87 17.64 -18.92
C VAL A 509 13.96 18.62 -20.07
N GLU A 510 14.92 18.39 -20.97
CA GLU A 510 15.04 19.21 -22.18
C GLU A 510 13.90 18.91 -23.14
N ILE A 511 13.31 19.99 -23.67
CA ILE A 511 12.28 19.94 -24.70
C ILE A 511 12.79 20.53 -26.00
N TYR A 512 12.13 20.18 -27.12
CA TYR A 512 12.46 20.66 -28.44
C TYR A 512 12.39 22.18 -28.51
N ASN A 513 13.41 22.79 -29.15
CA ASN A 513 13.50 24.23 -29.40
C ASN A 513 13.64 24.48 -30.91
N ASP A 514 12.67 25.16 -31.50
CA ASP A 514 12.65 25.52 -32.91
C ASP A 514 13.40 26.83 -33.21
N GLY A 515 14.06 27.40 -32.20
CA GLY A 515 14.78 28.68 -32.27
C GLY A 515 13.93 29.89 -31.88
N SER A 516 12.69 29.69 -31.46
CA SER A 516 11.82 30.77 -30.98
C SER A 516 11.99 31.09 -29.50
N HIS A 517 12.69 30.24 -28.77
CA HIS A 517 12.93 30.36 -27.33
C HIS A 517 14.44 30.37 -27.01
N GLU A 518 14.81 31.06 -25.95
CA GLU A 518 16.20 31.05 -25.45
C GLU A 518 16.51 29.66 -24.81
N VAL A 519 17.70 29.15 -25.09
CA VAL A 519 18.20 27.90 -24.51
C VAL A 519 18.24 28.00 -22.99
N ASN A 520 17.90 26.96 -22.28
CA ASN A 520 17.81 26.91 -20.81
C ASN A 520 16.75 27.86 -20.21
N THR A 521 15.72 28.17 -20.97
CA THR A 521 14.53 28.85 -20.44
C THR A 521 13.45 27.80 -20.10
N VAL A 522 12.80 27.97 -18.95
CA VAL A 522 11.69 27.13 -18.51
C VAL A 522 10.48 27.42 -19.38
N LYS A 523 9.79 26.38 -19.83
CA LYS A 523 8.59 26.45 -20.65
C LYS A 523 7.52 27.34 -20.01
N GLU A 524 6.75 28.11 -20.81
CA GLU A 524 5.73 29.03 -20.32
C GLU A 524 4.47 28.38 -19.79
N SER A 525 4.18 27.13 -20.22
CA SER A 525 3.03 26.37 -19.78
C SER A 525 3.45 24.96 -19.41
N TYR A 526 2.85 24.39 -18.36
CA TYR A 526 3.28 23.10 -17.79
C TYR A 526 4.78 23.07 -17.49
N ALA A 527 5.26 24.15 -16.89
CA ALA A 527 6.67 24.41 -16.65
C ALA A 527 7.32 23.40 -15.71
N SER A 528 6.55 22.87 -14.77
CA SER A 528 7.02 21.98 -13.70
C SER A 528 6.05 20.83 -13.41
N ALA A 529 6.58 19.77 -12.83
CA ALA A 529 5.81 18.67 -12.24
C ALA A 529 6.46 18.29 -10.88
N PRO A 530 5.76 18.43 -9.74
CA PRO A 530 4.43 19.00 -9.53
C PRO A 530 4.23 20.42 -10.07
N ALA A 531 2.98 20.79 -10.38
CA ALA A 531 2.68 22.05 -11.04
C ALA A 531 2.76 23.26 -10.10
N ALA A 532 2.98 24.45 -10.68
CA ALA A 532 2.94 25.70 -9.93
C ALA A 532 1.60 25.87 -9.20
N GLY A 533 1.65 26.24 -7.92
CA GLY A 533 0.48 26.37 -7.04
C GLY A 533 0.10 25.09 -6.27
N GLU A 534 0.65 23.94 -6.61
CA GLU A 534 0.49 22.73 -5.81
C GLU A 534 1.28 22.83 -4.51
N THR A 535 0.72 22.26 -3.44
CA THR A 535 1.39 22.17 -2.13
C THR A 535 1.94 20.76 -1.96
N VAL A 536 3.26 20.64 -1.89
CA VAL A 536 3.97 19.36 -1.82
C VAL A 536 4.99 19.36 -0.67
N ALA A 537 5.51 18.19 -0.33
CA ALA A 537 6.46 18.06 0.76
C ALA A 537 7.78 18.80 0.48
N VAL A 538 8.34 19.44 1.49
CA VAL A 538 9.71 20.00 1.42
C VAL A 538 10.70 18.87 1.21
N GLY A 539 11.59 19.03 0.22
CA GLY A 539 12.52 17.99 -0.23
C GLY A 539 12.01 17.14 -1.40
N GLU A 540 10.75 17.35 -1.83
CA GLU A 540 10.19 16.77 -3.06
C GLU A 540 11.00 17.23 -4.28
N GLU A 541 11.07 16.38 -5.30
CA GLU A 541 11.73 16.70 -6.55
C GLU A 541 10.76 17.37 -7.53
N ILE A 542 11.10 18.57 -7.98
CA ILE A 542 10.35 19.31 -8.99
C ILE A 542 11.08 19.18 -10.33
N VAL A 543 10.40 18.59 -11.31
CA VAL A 543 10.93 18.42 -12.67
C VAL A 543 10.55 19.64 -13.50
N LEU A 544 11.54 20.35 -14.05
CA LEU A 544 11.34 21.48 -14.96
C LEU A 544 11.48 21.05 -16.41
N GLN A 545 10.59 21.54 -17.28
CA GLN A 545 10.73 21.47 -18.73
C GLN A 545 11.49 22.70 -19.22
N VAL A 546 12.64 22.49 -19.86
CA VAL A 546 13.51 23.57 -20.34
C VAL A 546 13.80 23.43 -21.83
N TYR A 547 13.85 24.54 -22.55
CA TYR A 547 14.21 24.54 -23.97
C TYR A 547 15.68 24.15 -24.15
N GLY A 548 15.93 23.08 -24.91
CA GLY A 548 17.27 22.63 -25.28
C GLY A 548 17.91 23.43 -26.39
N GLU A 549 19.06 22.96 -26.89
CA GLU A 549 19.74 23.61 -28.04
C GLU A 549 18.87 23.55 -29.29
N VAL A 550 19.00 24.58 -30.15
CA VAL A 550 18.23 24.66 -31.40
C VAL A 550 18.63 23.54 -32.34
N GLN A 551 17.70 22.64 -32.64
CA GLN A 551 17.93 21.59 -33.63
C GLN A 551 17.62 22.13 -35.03
N THR A 552 18.67 22.51 -35.78
CA THR A 552 18.56 22.84 -37.21
C THR A 552 18.29 21.55 -37.98
N THR A 553 17.07 21.36 -38.46
CA THR A 553 16.76 20.38 -39.51
C THR A 553 17.46 20.82 -40.77
N THR A 554 18.57 20.18 -41.12
CA THR A 554 19.15 20.27 -42.46
C THR A 554 18.12 19.68 -43.43
N ALA A 555 17.44 20.54 -44.18
CA ALA A 555 16.60 20.11 -45.30
C ALA A 555 17.50 19.35 -46.29
N VAL A 556 17.28 18.08 -46.45
CA VAL A 556 17.86 17.31 -47.57
C VAL A 556 17.12 17.78 -48.80
N GLU A 557 17.78 18.65 -49.62
CA GLU A 557 17.30 18.94 -50.97
C GLU A 557 17.20 17.63 -51.74
N PRO A 558 16.09 17.38 -52.47
CA PRO A 558 16.00 16.23 -53.37
C PRO A 558 16.97 16.45 -54.53
N GLU A 559 18.01 15.62 -54.65
CA GLU A 559 18.83 15.52 -55.88
C GLU A 559 17.90 15.19 -57.06
N ASN A 560 17.68 16.21 -57.90
CA ASN A 560 17.11 16.01 -59.23
C ASN A 560 18.20 15.44 -60.13
N ASP A 561 18.28 14.11 -60.16
CA ASP A 561 19.04 13.41 -61.21
C ASP A 561 18.18 13.34 -62.51
N ILE A 562 18.31 14.35 -63.33
CA ILE A 562 17.83 14.31 -64.72
C ILE A 562 18.96 13.71 -65.55
N GLY A 563 19.02 12.38 -65.62
CA GLY A 563 19.83 11.68 -66.62
C GLY A 563 19.17 11.78 -68.01
N THR A 564 19.73 12.63 -68.85
CA THR A 564 19.58 12.55 -70.31
C THR A 564 20.62 11.58 -70.81
N ASP A 565 20.18 10.41 -71.38
CA ASP A 565 20.46 9.90 -72.72
C ASP A 565 19.80 8.53 -72.92
#